data_12a7aa0c9e967375e4ebed52cc7163ad
#
_entry.id   12a7aa0c9e967375e4ebed52cc7163ad
#
_cell.length_a   1.000
_cell.length_b   1.000
_cell.length_c   1.000
_cell.angle_alpha   90.00
_cell.angle_beta   90.00
_cell.angle_gamma   90.00
#
_symmetry.space_group_name_H-M   'P 1'
#
loop_
_entity.id
_entity.type
_entity.pdbx_description
1 polymer ?
#
loop_
_entity_poly.entity_id
_entity_poly.type
_entity_poly.pdbx_seq_one_letter_code
_entity_poly.pdbx_strand_id
1 'polypeptide(L)'
;MSLRPFLLATSVAAATLAAGCATSPTRLPAIAVPQGVPSALQAPAGQEPYLQVHASGVQAYECAAKPDAPATWAWQFRGPEATLTDAAGKTVGRHFAGPSWAANDGATIVGQVSASAPAPDKGDIAWLLLSVKSRDGQGLLTQTASVQRLDTEGGVAPSAGCGAANAKQVERVGYTATYVFWRLKA
;
A
#
# COMPACT_ATOMS: atom_id res chain seq x y z
N MET A 1 -90.22 -28.85 25.99
CA MET A 1 -89.53 -27.67 25.42
C MET A 1 -88.13 -27.56 26.05
N SER A 2 -87.12 -27.95 25.32
CA SER A 2 -85.74 -28.02 25.84
C SER A 2 -84.88 -27.02 25.06
N LEU A 3 -84.44 -25.94 25.76
CA LEU A 3 -83.50 -24.95 25.17
C LEU A 3 -82.10 -25.50 25.29
N ARG A 4 -81.39 -25.57 24.18
CA ARG A 4 -79.97 -25.83 24.12
C ARG A 4 -79.21 -24.47 24.07
N PRO A 5 -78.17 -24.25 24.85
CA PRO A 5 -77.29 -23.04 24.71
C PRO A 5 -76.28 -23.28 23.63
N PHE A 6 -76.07 -22.25 22.72
CA PHE A 6 -75.03 -22.16 21.76
C PHE A 6 -73.75 -21.63 22.46
N LEU A 7 -72.71 -22.41 22.41
CA LEU A 7 -71.34 -21.96 22.80
C LEU A 7 -70.64 -21.30 21.59
N LEU A 8 -70.40 -20.02 21.67
CA LEU A 8 -69.52 -19.33 20.72
C LEU A 8 -68.06 -19.62 21.10
N ALA A 9 -67.33 -20.26 20.26
CA ALA A 9 -65.88 -20.41 20.36
C ALA A 9 -65.20 -19.21 19.70
N THR A 10 -64.58 -18.34 20.46
CA THR A 10 -63.74 -17.25 19.98
C THR A 10 -62.31 -17.75 19.75
N SER A 11 -61.92 -17.86 18.48
CA SER A 11 -60.54 -18.24 18.06
C SER A 11 -59.66 -16.99 18.16
N VAL A 12 -58.69 -16.99 19.07
CA VAL A 12 -57.62 -15.98 19.16
C VAL A 12 -56.49 -16.40 18.23
N ALA A 13 -56.32 -15.66 17.13
CA ALA A 13 -55.18 -15.84 16.22
C ALA A 13 -53.93 -15.15 16.81
N ALA A 14 -52.98 -15.93 17.25
CA ALA A 14 -51.65 -15.41 17.68
C ALA A 14 -50.78 -15.08 16.46
N ALA A 15 -50.56 -13.78 16.20
CA ALA A 15 -49.65 -13.33 15.19
C ALA A 15 -48.20 -13.38 15.74
N THR A 16 -47.40 -14.32 15.28
CA THR A 16 -45.96 -14.40 15.58
C THR A 16 -45.19 -13.38 14.73
N LEU A 17 -44.72 -12.28 15.35
CA LEU A 17 -43.78 -11.37 14.72
C LEU A 17 -42.39 -12.06 14.66
N ALA A 18 -42.00 -12.48 13.47
CA ALA A 18 -40.61 -12.88 13.19
C ALA A 18 -39.73 -11.62 13.11
N ALA A 19 -39.00 -11.33 14.17
CA ALA A 19 -37.97 -10.31 14.16
C ALA A 19 -36.76 -10.83 13.32
N GLY A 20 -36.71 -10.47 12.04
CA GLY A 20 -35.58 -10.74 11.16
C GLY A 20 -34.39 -9.91 11.62
N CYS A 21 -33.35 -10.53 12.16
CA CYS A 21 -32.05 -9.91 12.35
C CYS A 21 -31.44 -9.57 10.99
N ALA A 22 -31.64 -8.33 10.52
CA ALA A 22 -30.89 -7.83 9.37
C ALA A 22 -29.43 -7.67 9.79
N THR A 23 -28.57 -8.61 9.44
CA THR A 23 -27.11 -8.45 9.53
C THR A 23 -26.69 -7.37 8.55
N SER A 24 -26.43 -6.16 9.04
CA SER A 24 -25.82 -5.11 8.23
C SER A 24 -24.48 -5.64 7.70
N PRO A 25 -24.18 -5.53 6.39
CA PRO A 25 -22.88 -5.91 5.87
C PRO A 25 -21.81 -5.09 6.58
N THR A 26 -20.85 -5.77 7.22
CA THR A 26 -19.69 -5.13 7.84
C THR A 26 -18.89 -4.47 6.72
N ARG A 27 -19.07 -3.16 6.57
CA ARG A 27 -18.27 -2.37 5.64
C ARG A 27 -16.84 -2.36 6.17
N LEU A 28 -15.89 -2.90 5.38
CA LEU A 28 -14.47 -2.78 5.70
C LEU A 28 -14.12 -1.30 5.90
N PRO A 29 -13.28 -0.96 6.88
CA PRO A 29 -12.88 0.42 7.12
C PRO A 29 -12.28 1.00 5.84
N ALA A 30 -12.70 2.22 5.49
CA ALA A 30 -12.15 2.93 4.32
C ALA A 30 -10.65 3.17 4.55
N ILE A 31 -9.84 2.92 3.53
CA ILE A 31 -8.40 3.21 3.58
C ILE A 31 -8.23 4.73 3.63
N ALA A 32 -7.59 5.21 4.68
CA ALA A 32 -7.26 6.61 4.85
C ALA A 32 -6.00 6.95 4.05
N VAL A 33 -6.19 7.56 2.88
CA VAL A 33 -5.05 8.10 2.12
C VAL A 33 -4.49 9.31 2.86
N PRO A 34 -3.15 9.43 3.03
CA PRO A 34 -2.52 10.59 3.64
C PRO A 34 -3.02 11.91 3.06
N GLN A 35 -3.11 12.95 3.90
CA GLN A 35 -3.54 14.28 3.48
C GLN A 35 -2.40 15.02 2.76
N GLY A 36 -2.74 16.06 2.00
CA GLY A 36 -1.74 16.92 1.37
C GLY A 36 -0.98 16.27 0.19
N VAL A 37 -1.47 15.16 -0.34
CA VAL A 37 -0.87 14.52 -1.52
C VAL A 37 -0.88 15.48 -2.71
N PRO A 38 0.29 15.82 -3.30
CA PRO A 38 0.38 16.68 -4.46
C PRO A 38 -0.51 16.20 -5.63
N SER A 39 -1.08 17.12 -6.41
CA SER A 39 -1.98 16.78 -7.52
C SER A 39 -1.37 15.82 -8.54
N ALA A 40 -0.06 15.94 -8.81
CA ALA A 40 0.68 15.05 -9.71
C ALA A 40 0.76 13.59 -9.20
N LEU A 41 0.56 13.37 -7.91
CA LEU A 41 0.63 12.05 -7.29
C LEU A 41 -0.76 11.48 -6.97
N GLN A 42 -1.85 12.16 -7.35
CA GLN A 42 -3.20 11.63 -7.18
C GLN A 42 -3.37 10.37 -8.03
N ALA A 43 -4.02 9.36 -7.47
CA ALA A 43 -4.33 8.16 -8.23
C ALA A 43 -5.22 8.50 -9.44
N PRO A 44 -5.04 7.82 -10.59
CA PRO A 44 -5.86 8.04 -11.77
C PRO A 44 -7.36 7.89 -11.49
N ALA A 45 -8.19 8.67 -12.21
CA ALA A 45 -9.64 8.56 -12.11
C ALA A 45 -10.10 7.12 -12.39
N GLY A 46 -11.17 6.69 -11.72
CA GLY A 46 -11.68 5.33 -11.85
C GLY A 46 -10.93 4.29 -11.00
N GLN A 47 -10.01 4.70 -10.15
CA GLN A 47 -9.36 3.84 -9.18
C GLN A 47 -9.88 4.10 -7.75
N GLU A 48 -9.76 3.11 -6.89
CA GLU A 48 -10.04 3.19 -5.46
C GLU A 48 -8.90 2.56 -4.64
N PRO A 49 -8.59 3.09 -3.45
CA PRO A 49 -7.59 2.48 -2.58
C PRO A 49 -8.18 1.20 -1.97
N TYR A 50 -7.41 0.11 -1.96
CA TYR A 50 -7.88 -1.16 -1.41
C TYR A 50 -6.94 -1.79 -0.38
N LEU A 51 -5.68 -1.33 -0.34
CA LEU A 51 -4.67 -1.80 0.60
C LEU A 51 -3.74 -0.64 0.96
N GLN A 52 -3.45 -0.50 2.25
CA GLN A 52 -2.41 0.36 2.77
C GLN A 52 -1.47 -0.45 3.64
N VAL A 53 -0.17 -0.25 3.47
CA VAL A 53 0.86 -0.88 4.29
C VAL A 53 1.92 0.13 4.69
N HIS A 54 2.56 -0.11 5.83
CA HIS A 54 3.73 0.61 6.27
C HIS A 54 4.98 -0.17 5.86
N ALA A 55 5.96 0.53 5.28
CA ALA A 55 7.26 -0.02 4.95
C ALA A 55 8.32 0.47 5.92
N SER A 56 9.17 -0.45 6.38
CA SER A 56 10.34 -0.14 7.18
C SER A 56 11.53 -0.95 6.68
N GLY A 57 12.64 -0.27 6.40
CA GLY A 57 13.82 -0.91 5.82
C GLY A 57 14.90 0.07 5.43
N VAL A 58 15.59 -0.20 4.32
CA VAL A 58 16.71 0.61 3.85
C VAL A 58 16.62 0.92 2.35
N GLN A 59 17.21 2.04 1.96
CA GLN A 59 17.60 2.33 0.58
C GLN A 59 19.08 1.95 0.44
N ALA A 60 19.41 1.06 -0.48
CA ALA A 60 20.79 0.65 -0.74
C ALA A 60 21.41 1.53 -1.83
N TYR A 61 22.60 2.04 -1.55
CA TYR A 61 23.39 2.87 -2.46
C TYR A 61 24.79 2.30 -2.60
N GLU A 62 25.30 2.20 -3.81
CA GLU A 62 26.68 1.79 -4.10
C GLU A 62 27.50 2.99 -4.55
N CYS A 63 28.69 3.15 -3.98
CA CYS A 63 29.65 4.15 -4.44
C CYS A 63 30.23 3.74 -5.78
N ALA A 64 29.90 4.49 -6.84
CA ALA A 64 30.37 4.21 -8.19
C ALA A 64 30.71 5.50 -8.94
N ALA A 65 31.58 5.39 -9.93
CA ALA A 65 31.86 6.47 -10.88
C ALA A 65 30.58 6.78 -11.66
N LYS A 66 30.33 8.08 -11.91
CA LYS A 66 29.19 8.49 -12.74
C LYS A 66 29.39 8.05 -14.19
N PRO A 67 28.40 7.46 -14.86
CA PRO A 67 28.50 7.00 -16.25
C PRO A 67 29.00 8.11 -17.21
N ASP A 68 28.44 9.32 -17.04
CA ASP A 68 28.73 10.46 -17.92
C ASP A 68 29.94 11.30 -17.46
N ALA A 69 30.54 10.98 -16.31
CA ALA A 69 31.69 11.67 -15.74
C ALA A 69 32.53 10.71 -14.89
N PRO A 70 33.33 9.80 -15.52
CA PRO A 70 34.03 8.72 -14.82
C PRO A 70 35.03 9.16 -13.74
N ALA A 71 35.49 10.40 -13.77
CA ALA A 71 36.33 11.00 -12.71
C ALA A 71 35.50 11.46 -11.48
N THR A 72 34.18 11.47 -11.56
CA THR A 72 33.25 11.91 -10.50
C THR A 72 32.57 10.69 -9.89
N TRP A 73 32.60 10.61 -8.56
CA TRP A 73 32.01 9.53 -7.79
C TRP A 73 30.72 9.97 -7.10
N ALA A 74 29.75 9.08 -7.00
CA ALA A 74 28.52 9.33 -6.28
C ALA A 74 27.91 8.01 -5.76
N TRP A 75 27.11 8.13 -4.70
CA TRP A 75 26.23 7.07 -4.23
C TRP A 75 25.12 6.85 -5.23
N GLN A 76 25.17 5.71 -5.93
CA GLN A 76 24.18 5.34 -6.92
C GLN A 76 23.16 4.40 -6.29
N PHE A 77 21.87 4.74 -6.42
CA PHE A 77 20.78 3.93 -5.91
C PHE A 77 20.74 2.53 -6.56
N ARG A 78 20.64 1.50 -5.74
CA ARG A 78 20.55 0.10 -6.16
C ARG A 78 19.17 -0.50 -5.92
N GLY A 79 18.46 -0.05 -4.91
CA GLY A 79 17.10 -0.48 -4.62
C GLY A 79 16.73 -0.38 -3.15
N PRO A 80 15.43 -0.46 -2.85
CA PRO A 80 14.95 -0.63 -1.49
C PRO A 80 15.07 -2.09 -1.04
N GLU A 81 15.13 -2.28 0.27
CA GLU A 81 14.94 -3.54 0.95
C GLU A 81 14.10 -3.24 2.20
N ALA A 82 12.80 -3.56 2.17
CA ALA A 82 11.91 -3.23 3.27
C ALA A 82 10.89 -4.33 3.55
N THR A 83 10.52 -4.45 4.81
CA THR A 83 9.38 -5.23 5.28
C THR A 83 8.11 -4.38 5.17
N LEU A 84 7.02 -5.02 4.77
CA LEU A 84 5.68 -4.42 4.70
C LEU A 84 4.82 -4.95 5.82
N THR A 85 4.20 -4.05 6.58
CA THR A 85 3.27 -4.40 7.66
C THR A 85 1.90 -3.76 7.40
N ASP A 86 0.84 -4.46 7.80
CA ASP A 86 -0.53 -3.92 7.81
C ASP A 86 -0.77 -3.00 9.03
N ALA A 87 -1.97 -2.45 9.14
CA ALA A 87 -2.38 -1.58 10.24
C ALA A 87 -2.35 -2.27 11.63
N ALA A 88 -2.35 -3.60 11.68
CA ALA A 88 -2.23 -4.39 12.91
C ALA A 88 -0.75 -4.70 13.25
N GLY A 89 0.21 -4.24 12.43
CA GLY A 89 1.64 -4.51 12.60
C GLY A 89 2.07 -5.91 12.11
N LYS A 90 1.17 -6.67 11.46
CA LYS A 90 1.50 -7.98 10.91
C LYS A 90 2.29 -7.83 9.60
N THR A 91 3.40 -8.55 9.46
CA THR A 91 4.15 -8.61 8.21
C THR A 91 3.30 -9.28 7.12
N VAL A 92 3.05 -8.53 6.03
CA VAL A 92 2.23 -8.96 4.89
C VAL A 92 3.04 -9.14 3.60
N GLY A 93 4.31 -8.71 3.59
CA GLY A 93 5.15 -8.83 2.40
C GLY A 93 6.47 -8.07 2.52
N ARG A 94 7.09 -7.83 1.37
CA ARG A 94 8.38 -7.13 1.25
C ARG A 94 8.39 -6.21 0.02
N HIS A 95 9.23 -5.17 0.08
CA HIS A 95 9.52 -4.28 -1.04
C HIS A 95 11.02 -4.34 -1.38
N PHE A 96 11.36 -4.43 -2.66
CA PHE A 96 12.72 -4.61 -3.13
C PHE A 96 12.93 -3.97 -4.51
N ALA A 97 14.16 -4.09 -5.02
CA ALA A 97 14.54 -3.48 -6.30
C ALA A 97 13.61 -3.88 -7.45
N GLY A 98 13.39 -2.89 -8.35
CA GLY A 98 12.59 -3.09 -9.56
C GLY A 98 11.70 -1.91 -9.96
N PRO A 99 11.08 -1.10 -9.07
CA PRO A 99 10.59 -1.32 -7.70
C PRO A 99 9.54 -2.42 -7.65
N SER A 100 9.70 -3.37 -6.75
CA SER A 100 8.87 -4.58 -6.67
C SER A 100 8.27 -4.76 -5.29
N TRP A 101 7.04 -5.30 -5.23
CA TRP A 101 6.36 -5.69 -4.00
C TRP A 101 5.93 -7.14 -4.12
N ALA A 102 6.29 -7.95 -3.12
CA ALA A 102 5.82 -9.33 -3.01
C ALA A 102 5.03 -9.49 -1.72
N ALA A 103 3.81 -9.98 -1.82
CA ALA A 103 2.98 -10.34 -0.70
C ALA A 103 3.30 -11.77 -0.22
N ASN A 104 3.01 -12.06 1.06
CA ASN A 104 3.26 -13.39 1.65
C ASN A 104 2.37 -14.49 1.05
N ASP A 105 1.33 -14.14 0.31
CA ASP A 105 0.43 -15.07 -0.40
C ASP A 105 0.92 -15.50 -1.79
N GLY A 106 2.10 -15.00 -2.22
CA GLY A 106 2.73 -15.35 -3.48
C GLY A 106 2.56 -14.34 -4.61
N ALA A 107 1.67 -13.34 -4.45
CA ALA A 107 1.49 -12.29 -5.45
C ALA A 107 2.71 -11.35 -5.49
N THR A 108 3.20 -11.05 -6.66
CA THR A 108 4.28 -10.07 -6.89
C THR A 108 3.88 -9.07 -7.97
N ILE A 109 4.21 -7.81 -7.76
CA ILE A 109 4.06 -6.76 -8.76
C ILE A 109 5.37 -5.99 -8.93
N VAL A 110 5.58 -5.50 -10.15
CA VAL A 110 6.67 -4.56 -10.50
C VAL A 110 6.03 -3.25 -10.93
N GLY A 111 6.49 -2.15 -10.32
CA GLY A 111 6.04 -0.81 -10.65
C GLY A 111 6.96 -0.10 -11.63
N GLN A 112 6.43 0.98 -12.20
CA GLN A 112 7.17 1.98 -12.95
C GLN A 112 6.75 3.36 -12.46
N VAL A 113 7.71 4.21 -12.12
CA VAL A 113 7.44 5.57 -11.68
C VAL A 113 6.74 6.35 -12.79
N SER A 114 5.55 6.86 -12.48
CA SER A 114 4.73 7.70 -13.37
C SER A 114 4.86 9.17 -13.02
N ALA A 115 4.98 9.47 -11.71
CA ALA A 115 5.18 10.83 -11.21
C ALA A 115 5.98 10.82 -9.90
N SER A 116 6.65 11.93 -9.62
CA SER A 116 7.44 12.16 -8.41
C SER A 116 7.23 13.57 -7.88
N ALA A 117 7.22 13.75 -6.57
CA ALA A 117 7.24 15.03 -5.90
C ALA A 117 8.23 14.98 -4.73
N PRO A 118 8.90 16.08 -4.38
CA PRO A 118 9.70 16.13 -3.17
C PRO A 118 8.86 15.78 -1.94
N ALA A 119 9.47 15.09 -0.97
CA ALA A 119 8.90 14.97 0.36
C ALA A 119 8.88 16.34 1.06
N PRO A 120 8.04 16.54 2.10
CA PRO A 120 8.05 17.78 2.88
C PRO A 120 9.42 18.10 3.48
N ASP A 121 10.11 17.08 4.00
CA ASP A 121 11.44 17.22 4.59
C ASP A 121 12.55 16.84 3.60
N LYS A 122 13.64 17.64 3.59
CA LYS A 122 14.76 17.42 2.67
C LYS A 122 15.58 16.14 2.94
N GLY A 123 15.45 15.58 4.16
CA GLY A 123 16.09 14.32 4.56
C GLY A 123 15.39 13.08 4.05
N ASP A 124 14.21 13.23 3.43
CA ASP A 124 13.34 12.16 3.05
C ASP A 124 13.34 11.90 1.54
N ILE A 125 13.25 10.64 1.18
CA ILE A 125 13.12 10.26 -0.24
C ILE A 125 11.79 10.73 -0.82
N ALA A 126 11.80 11.08 -2.10
CA ALA A 126 10.64 11.64 -2.81
C ALA A 126 9.37 10.78 -2.67
N TRP A 127 8.23 11.43 -2.64
CA TRP A 127 6.92 10.79 -2.81
C TRP A 127 6.71 10.40 -4.27
N LEU A 128 6.06 9.27 -4.52
CA LEU A 128 5.90 8.72 -5.87
C LEU A 128 4.47 8.28 -6.16
N LEU A 129 4.08 8.37 -7.42
CA LEU A 129 3.04 7.58 -8.02
C LEU A 129 3.67 6.61 -9.02
N LEU A 130 3.31 5.32 -8.92
CA LEU A 130 3.81 4.27 -9.81
C LEU A 130 2.60 3.57 -10.48
N SER A 131 2.72 3.26 -11.75
CA SER A 131 1.84 2.32 -12.45
C SER A 131 2.39 0.90 -12.34
N VAL A 132 1.52 -0.11 -12.35
CA VAL A 132 1.96 -1.52 -12.36
C VAL A 132 2.36 -1.91 -13.78
N LYS A 133 3.63 -2.30 -13.94
CA LYS A 133 4.22 -2.74 -15.22
C LYS A 133 4.02 -4.23 -15.45
N SER A 134 4.16 -5.06 -14.43
CA SER A 134 3.96 -6.52 -14.51
C SER A 134 3.46 -7.10 -13.20
N ARG A 135 2.85 -8.27 -13.30
CA ARG A 135 2.30 -9.07 -12.19
C ARG A 135 2.71 -10.51 -12.35
N ASP A 136 2.89 -11.19 -11.23
CA ASP A 136 3.12 -12.64 -11.17
C ASP A 136 2.44 -13.24 -9.94
N GLY A 137 2.11 -14.51 -9.97
CA GLY A 137 1.43 -15.21 -8.90
C GLY A 137 -0.06 -14.86 -8.76
N GLN A 138 -0.64 -15.30 -7.65
CA GLN A 138 -2.04 -15.04 -7.28
C GLN A 138 -2.08 -14.48 -5.86
N GLY A 139 -3.03 -13.60 -5.55
CA GLY A 139 -3.23 -13.08 -4.21
C GLY A 139 -3.48 -11.58 -4.13
N LEU A 140 -3.16 -11.01 -2.97
CA LEU A 140 -3.55 -9.67 -2.55
C LEU A 140 -3.17 -8.57 -3.56
N LEU A 141 -1.98 -8.64 -4.16
CA LEU A 141 -1.47 -7.58 -5.04
C LEU A 141 -1.90 -7.70 -6.51
N THR A 142 -2.56 -8.80 -6.93
CA THR A 142 -2.86 -9.03 -8.35
C THR A 142 -3.84 -8.03 -8.97
N GLN A 143 -4.69 -7.39 -8.17
CA GLN A 143 -5.64 -6.37 -8.63
C GLN A 143 -5.06 -4.95 -8.65
N THR A 144 -3.79 -4.74 -8.24
CA THR A 144 -3.18 -3.41 -8.19
C THR A 144 -3.06 -2.80 -9.59
N ALA A 145 -3.53 -1.57 -9.76
CA ALA A 145 -3.34 -0.78 -10.96
C ALA A 145 -2.23 0.28 -10.76
N SER A 146 -2.20 0.93 -9.60
CA SER A 146 -1.15 1.87 -9.24
C SER A 146 -0.79 1.78 -7.75
N VAL A 147 0.39 2.33 -7.42
CA VAL A 147 0.92 2.38 -6.05
C VAL A 147 1.39 3.80 -5.77
N GLN A 148 1.02 4.36 -4.61
CA GLN A 148 1.61 5.58 -4.10
C GLN A 148 2.64 5.24 -3.01
N ARG A 149 3.78 5.93 -3.02
CA ARG A 149 4.72 6.01 -1.89
C ARG A 149 4.58 7.39 -1.29
N LEU A 150 4.14 7.46 -0.05
CA LEU A 150 3.82 8.69 0.69
C LEU A 150 4.45 8.63 2.09
N ASP A 151 4.42 9.75 2.82
CA ASP A 151 4.88 9.86 4.22
C ASP A 151 6.23 9.17 4.43
N THR A 152 7.18 9.53 3.60
CA THR A 152 8.52 8.98 3.68
C THR A 152 9.30 9.67 4.78
N GLU A 153 10.12 8.90 5.49
CA GLU A 153 11.09 9.39 6.46
C GLU A 153 12.46 8.78 6.14
N GLY A 154 13.49 9.60 6.00
CA GLY A 154 14.86 9.18 5.71
C GLY A 154 15.07 8.62 4.30
N GLY A 155 16.07 7.79 4.16
CA GLY A 155 16.38 7.04 2.94
C GLY A 155 17.19 7.81 1.89
N VAL A 156 17.51 9.09 2.09
CA VAL A 156 18.29 9.88 1.13
C VAL A 156 19.78 9.45 1.15
N ALA A 157 20.37 9.37 -0.04
CA ALA A 157 21.77 9.01 -0.18
C ALA A 157 22.70 9.92 0.65
N PRO A 158 23.78 9.40 1.23
CA PRO A 158 24.76 10.26 1.91
C PRO A 158 25.33 11.32 0.96
N SER A 159 25.52 12.54 1.46
CA SER A 159 26.07 13.66 0.67
C SER A 159 27.58 13.59 0.47
N ALA A 160 28.28 12.74 1.24
CA ALA A 160 29.73 12.61 1.25
C ALA A 160 30.16 11.14 1.37
N GLY A 161 31.46 10.88 1.40
CA GLY A 161 32.01 9.53 1.68
C GLY A 161 32.13 8.63 0.46
N CYS A 162 31.75 9.06 -0.75
CA CYS A 162 31.94 8.31 -1.99
C CYS A 162 33.10 8.89 -2.82
N GLY A 163 34.05 8.04 -3.15
CA GLY A 163 35.21 8.35 -3.97
C GLY A 163 35.92 7.12 -4.44
N ALA A 164 37.01 7.24 -5.18
CA ALA A 164 37.76 6.10 -5.73
C ALA A 164 38.18 5.07 -4.63
N ALA A 165 38.53 5.58 -3.44
CA ALA A 165 38.92 4.73 -2.30
C ALA A 165 37.76 3.89 -1.74
N ASN A 166 36.52 4.31 -1.99
CA ASN A 166 35.29 3.66 -1.51
C ASN A 166 34.51 2.97 -2.64
N ALA A 167 35.14 2.78 -3.80
CA ALA A 167 34.52 2.14 -4.96
C ALA A 167 33.88 0.79 -4.57
N LYS A 168 32.61 0.59 -4.97
CA LYS A 168 31.78 -0.59 -4.69
C LYS A 168 31.34 -0.72 -3.21
N GLN A 169 31.71 0.21 -2.33
CA GLN A 169 31.14 0.25 -0.99
C GLN A 169 29.62 0.45 -1.09
N VAL A 170 28.85 -0.26 -0.26
CA VAL A 170 27.39 -0.15 -0.19
C VAL A 170 27.01 0.50 1.13
N GLU A 171 26.25 1.60 1.03
CA GLU A 171 25.59 2.23 2.17
C GLU A 171 24.11 1.85 2.19
N ARG A 172 23.61 1.56 3.40
CA ARG A 172 22.24 1.12 3.67
C ARG A 172 21.56 2.16 4.56
N VAL A 173 20.83 3.08 3.93
CA VAL A 173 20.21 4.23 4.61
C VAL A 173 18.80 3.86 5.03
N GLY A 174 18.52 3.90 6.34
CA GLY A 174 17.20 3.59 6.91
C GLY A 174 16.10 4.50 6.35
N TYR A 175 14.93 3.93 6.08
CA TYR A 175 13.75 4.69 5.68
C TYR A 175 12.46 4.01 6.15
N THR A 176 11.41 4.82 6.26
CA THR A 176 10.02 4.36 6.33
C THR A 176 9.19 5.00 5.23
N ALA A 177 8.04 4.42 4.94
CA ALA A 177 7.07 4.96 3.99
C ALA A 177 5.68 4.34 4.20
N THR A 178 4.66 5.06 3.78
CA THR A 178 3.31 4.53 3.57
C THR A 178 3.13 4.19 2.10
N TYR A 179 2.77 2.93 1.79
CA TYR A 179 2.34 2.52 0.46
C TYR A 179 0.83 2.36 0.43
N VAL A 180 0.18 3.04 -0.52
CA VAL A 180 -1.25 2.90 -0.82
C VAL A 180 -1.39 2.22 -2.18
N PHE A 181 -2.05 1.07 -2.22
CA PHE A 181 -2.29 0.31 -3.43
C PHE A 181 -3.71 0.58 -3.92
N TRP A 182 -3.83 0.89 -5.21
CA TRP A 182 -5.06 1.28 -5.88
C TRP A 182 -5.44 0.22 -6.90
N ARG A 183 -6.74 -0.09 -7.00
CA ARG A 183 -7.31 -0.98 -8.02
C ARG A 183 -8.33 -0.21 -8.87
N LEU A 184 -8.71 -0.77 -10.00
CA LEU A 184 -9.85 -0.25 -10.75
C LEU A 184 -11.14 -0.43 -9.92
N LYS A 185 -12.01 0.56 -9.95
CA LYS A 185 -13.38 0.43 -9.41
C LYS A 185 -14.13 -0.63 -10.22
N ALA A 186 -14.92 -1.45 -9.51
CA ALA A 186 -15.80 -2.43 -10.13
C ALA A 186 -16.96 -1.74 -10.86
#